data_76040a0135420d0f321dd5968a37b5a1
#
_entry.id   76040a0135420d0f321dd5968a37b5a1
#
_cell.length_a   1.000
_cell.length_b   1.000
_cell.length_c   1.000
_cell.angle_alpha   90.00
_cell.angle_beta   90.00
_cell.angle_gamma   90.00
#
_symmetry.space_group_name_H-M   'P 1'
#
loop_
_entity.id
_entity.type
_entity.pdbx_description
1 polymer ?
#
loop_
_entity_poly.entity_id
_entity_poly.type
_entity_poly.pdbx_seq_one_letter_code
_entity_poly.pdbx_strand_id
1 'polypeptide(L)'
;WVCPVGTLSEMLAGLSQRLFRRKLSLPRLLDLPLRSLKYLLLAFFVYAVFFQMGPAAVADFLDSPYNRVADVKMLHFFERLSSFGLKVILGLVAFSVVVPYAWCRYLCPYGALLGALSLLSPLKVTRHAPSCIDCNLCTKACPSRLPVARLARVSSDECFGCLSCVAA
;
A
#
# COMPACT_ATOMS: atom_id res chain seq x y z
N TRP A 1 9.13 -4.26 -2.68
CA TRP A 1 10.28 -5.12 -2.36
C TRP A 1 11.28 -4.45 -1.40
N VAL A 2 11.39 -3.14 -1.37
CA VAL A 2 12.31 -2.39 -0.48
C VAL A 2 11.59 -1.85 0.77
N CYS A 3 10.28 -1.80 0.76
CA CYS A 3 9.49 -1.28 1.88
C CYS A 3 9.30 -2.36 2.97
N PRO A 4 9.81 -2.16 4.19
CA PRO A 4 9.67 -3.14 5.28
C PRO A 4 8.20 -3.38 5.68
N VAL A 5 7.36 -2.34 5.57
CA VAL A 5 5.91 -2.47 5.83
C VAL A 5 5.22 -3.30 4.74
N GLY A 6 5.69 -3.20 3.49
CA GLY A 6 5.20 -4.02 2.38
C GLY A 6 5.49 -5.50 2.59
N THR A 7 6.73 -5.86 2.94
CA THR A 7 7.13 -7.24 3.26
C THR A 7 6.36 -7.81 4.45
N LEU A 8 6.20 -7.02 5.50
CA LEU A 8 5.40 -7.43 6.66
C LEU A 8 3.93 -7.67 6.28
N SER A 9 3.36 -6.79 5.46
CA SER A 9 1.99 -6.95 4.95
C SER A 9 1.82 -8.20 4.10
N GLU A 10 2.84 -8.59 3.33
CA GLU A 10 2.85 -9.82 2.53
C GLU A 10 2.89 -11.07 3.42
N MET A 11 3.73 -11.06 4.45
CA MET A 11 3.76 -12.14 5.45
C MET A 11 2.43 -12.28 6.18
N LEU A 12 1.83 -11.18 6.61
CA LEU A 12 0.51 -11.17 7.26
C LEU A 12 -0.60 -11.63 6.31
N ALA A 13 -0.54 -11.27 5.03
CA ALA A 13 -1.48 -11.74 4.03
C ALA A 13 -1.37 -13.26 3.79
N GLY A 14 -0.15 -13.81 3.82
CA GLY A 14 0.10 -15.25 3.78
C GLY A 14 -0.51 -15.98 5.00
N LEU A 15 -0.31 -15.41 6.19
CA LEU A 15 -0.89 -15.92 7.43
C LEU A 15 -2.43 -15.87 7.41
N SER A 16 -2.99 -14.76 6.94
CA SER A 16 -4.44 -14.58 6.78
C SER A 16 -5.05 -15.66 5.88
N GLN A 17 -4.39 -15.98 4.75
CA GLN A 17 -4.87 -17.02 3.83
C GLN A 17 -4.83 -18.42 4.45
N ARG A 18 -3.83 -18.71 5.29
CA ARG A 18 -3.74 -19.98 6.03
C ARG A 18 -4.80 -20.09 7.11
N LEU A 19 -5.08 -18.99 7.82
CA LEU A 19 -6.01 -18.98 8.97
C LEU A 19 -7.47 -19.00 8.53
N PHE A 20 -7.83 -18.15 7.58
CA PHE A 20 -9.24 -17.96 7.17
C PHE A 20 -9.65 -18.74 5.93
N ARG A 21 -8.73 -19.41 5.23
CA ARG A 21 -8.97 -20.13 3.96
C ARG A 21 -9.76 -19.35 2.89
N ARG A 22 -10.17 -18.13 3.20
CA ARG A 22 -10.91 -17.23 2.31
C ARG A 22 -10.28 -15.84 2.37
N LYS A 23 -10.10 -15.22 1.22
CA LYS A 23 -9.68 -13.83 1.13
C LYS A 23 -10.90 -12.97 1.53
N LEU A 24 -10.94 -12.46 2.76
CA LEU A 24 -11.97 -11.49 3.15
C LEU A 24 -11.85 -10.25 2.25
N SER A 25 -12.94 -9.82 1.67
CA SER A 25 -13.01 -8.58 0.90
C SER A 25 -13.98 -7.63 1.59
N LEU A 26 -13.55 -6.39 1.78
CA LEU A 26 -14.49 -5.36 2.20
C LEU A 26 -15.55 -5.14 1.11
N PRO A 27 -16.80 -4.86 1.49
CA PRO A 27 -17.83 -4.46 0.54
C PRO A 27 -17.39 -3.15 -0.17
N ARG A 28 -17.72 -3.02 -1.44
CA ARG A 28 -17.32 -1.87 -2.27
C ARG A 28 -17.70 -0.51 -1.67
N LEU A 29 -18.78 -0.46 -0.93
CA LEU A 29 -19.25 0.74 -0.23
C LEU A 29 -18.26 1.26 0.83
N LEU A 30 -17.55 0.36 1.52
CA LEU A 30 -16.51 0.75 2.48
C LEU A 30 -15.13 0.88 1.83
N ASP A 31 -14.84 0.10 0.81
CA ASP A 31 -13.54 0.09 0.15
C ASP A 31 -13.24 1.43 -0.56
N LEU A 32 -14.26 2.02 -1.20
CA LEU A 32 -14.10 3.27 -1.95
C LEU A 32 -13.71 4.47 -1.05
N PRO A 33 -14.42 4.79 0.05
CA PRO A 33 -14.03 5.90 0.92
C PRO A 33 -12.73 5.65 1.66
N LEU A 34 -12.40 4.39 2.01
CA LEU A 34 -11.11 4.08 2.62
C LEU A 34 -9.95 4.30 1.63
N ARG A 35 -10.14 4.02 0.35
CA ARG A 35 -9.11 4.30 -0.67
C ARG A 35 -8.88 5.80 -0.87
N SER A 36 -9.92 6.61 -0.77
CA SER A 36 -9.77 8.07 -0.89
C SER A 36 -8.93 8.66 0.25
N LEU A 37 -8.90 8.00 1.41
CA LEU A 37 -8.10 8.43 2.56
C LEU A 37 -6.60 8.53 2.23
N LYS A 38 -6.02 7.59 1.47
CA LYS A 38 -4.61 7.66 1.06
C LYS A 38 -4.32 8.88 0.18
N TYR A 39 -5.26 9.27 -0.69
CA TYR A 39 -5.12 10.44 -1.54
C TYR A 39 -5.30 11.75 -0.76
N LEU A 40 -6.20 11.73 0.22
CA LEU A 40 -6.39 12.88 1.12
C LEU A 40 -5.12 13.10 1.97
N LEU A 41 -4.52 12.04 2.50
CA LEU A 41 -3.24 12.11 3.20
C LEU A 41 -2.12 12.60 2.28
N LEU A 42 -2.05 12.10 1.04
CA LEU A 42 -1.08 12.59 0.06
C LEU A 42 -1.27 14.09 -0.21
N ALA A 43 -2.50 14.53 -0.46
CA ALA A 43 -2.82 15.94 -0.70
C ALA A 43 -2.45 16.79 0.52
N PHE A 44 -2.73 16.32 1.73
CA PHE A 44 -2.34 16.99 2.96
C PHE A 44 -0.82 17.16 3.07
N PHE A 45 -0.03 16.11 2.82
CA PHE A 45 1.43 16.21 2.88
C PHE A 45 1.99 17.11 1.78
N VAL A 46 1.46 17.03 0.55
CA VAL A 46 1.87 17.91 -0.54
C VAL A 46 1.56 19.37 -0.19
N TYR A 47 0.36 19.64 0.34
CA TYR A 47 -0.02 20.97 0.78
C TYR A 47 0.90 21.49 1.91
N ALA A 48 1.14 20.67 2.93
CA ALA A 48 1.98 21.05 4.06
C ALA A 48 3.42 21.36 3.62
N VAL A 49 4.01 20.54 2.77
CA VAL A 49 5.42 20.71 2.35
C VAL A 49 5.57 21.87 1.36
N PHE A 50 4.69 21.98 0.36
CA PHE A 50 4.87 22.97 -0.72
C PHE A 50 4.28 24.35 -0.40
N PHE A 51 3.24 24.41 0.44
CA PHE A 51 2.56 25.69 0.72
C PHE A 51 2.78 26.22 2.13
N GLN A 52 2.98 25.34 3.12
CA GLN A 52 3.21 25.76 4.50
C GLN A 52 4.70 25.88 4.83
N MET A 53 5.53 25.01 4.27
CA MET A 53 6.98 25.02 4.50
C MET A 53 7.65 25.73 3.32
N GLY A 54 8.24 26.90 3.56
CA GLY A 54 9.11 27.56 2.57
C GLY A 54 10.40 26.75 2.34
N PRO A 55 11.10 26.97 1.22
CA PRO A 55 12.33 26.24 0.90
C PRO A 55 13.41 26.34 1.97
N ALA A 56 13.51 27.47 2.67
CA ALA A 56 14.41 27.64 3.81
C ALA A 56 14.06 26.73 4.99
N ALA A 57 12.77 26.64 5.34
CA ALA A 57 12.32 25.76 6.43
C ALA A 57 12.52 24.26 6.11
N VAL A 58 12.41 23.87 4.83
CA VAL A 58 12.71 22.49 4.40
C VAL A 58 14.22 22.22 4.52
N ALA A 59 15.08 23.15 4.13
CA ALA A 59 16.52 23.02 4.28
C ALA A 59 16.92 22.91 5.75
N ASP A 60 16.40 23.80 6.60
CA ASP A 60 16.64 23.79 8.06
C ASP A 60 16.15 22.46 8.69
N PHE A 61 15.04 21.93 8.24
CA PHE A 61 14.54 20.62 8.71
C PHE A 61 15.49 19.48 8.32
N LEU A 62 15.99 19.46 7.08
CA LEU A 62 16.91 18.43 6.59
C LEU A 62 18.25 18.47 7.34
N ASP A 63 18.76 19.66 7.65
CA ASP A 63 20.03 19.86 8.39
C ASP A 63 19.85 19.76 9.90
N SER A 64 18.62 19.67 10.39
CA SER A 64 18.32 19.63 11.82
C SER A 64 18.99 18.45 12.52
N PRO A 65 19.45 18.62 13.77
CA PRO A 65 19.96 17.51 14.60
C PRO A 65 18.93 16.40 14.76
N TYR A 66 17.64 16.74 14.70
CA TYR A 66 16.54 15.76 14.76
C TYR A 66 16.59 14.79 13.58
N ASN A 67 16.77 15.29 12.37
CA ASN A 67 16.80 14.47 11.16
C ASN A 67 18.05 13.57 11.13
N ARG A 68 19.19 14.10 11.60
CA ARG A 68 20.46 13.33 11.68
C ARG A 68 20.40 12.12 12.61
N VAL A 69 19.57 12.17 13.64
CA VAL A 69 19.38 11.09 14.61
C VAL A 69 17.99 10.44 14.53
N ALA A 70 17.31 10.60 13.40
CA ALA A 70 15.95 10.09 13.20
C ALA A 70 15.88 8.57 13.40
N ASP A 71 16.88 7.84 12.92
CA ASP A 71 16.98 6.37 13.07
C ASP A 71 17.03 5.94 14.53
N VAL A 72 17.84 6.66 15.35
CA VAL A 72 17.95 6.38 16.79
C VAL A 72 16.64 6.69 17.51
N LYS A 73 15.96 7.77 17.13
CA LYS A 73 14.64 8.10 17.70
C LYS A 73 13.57 7.10 17.32
N MET A 74 13.63 6.57 16.11
CA MET A 74 12.75 5.52 15.65
C MET A 74 12.97 4.23 16.47
N LEU A 75 14.21 3.88 16.77
CA LEU A 75 14.55 2.78 17.68
C LEU A 75 13.99 3.02 19.09
N HIS A 76 14.21 4.22 19.66
CA HIS A 76 13.69 4.56 20.99
C HIS A 76 12.15 4.56 21.06
N PHE A 77 11.46 4.85 19.95
CA PHE A 77 10.01 4.71 19.88
C PHE A 77 9.58 3.25 20.12
N PHE A 78 10.31 2.30 19.54
CA PHE A 78 10.02 0.88 19.76
C PHE A 78 10.47 0.35 21.13
N GLU A 79 11.56 0.87 21.69
CA GLU A 79 12.03 0.51 23.04
C GLU A 79 11.10 1.02 24.14
N ARG A 80 10.52 2.21 23.95
CA ARG A 80 9.65 2.86 24.94
C ARG A 80 8.22 3.01 24.41
N LEU A 81 7.68 1.93 23.87
CA LEU A 81 6.29 1.89 23.40
C LEU A 81 5.33 2.22 24.54
N SER A 82 4.58 3.31 24.41
CA SER A 82 3.48 3.60 25.31
C SER A 82 2.38 2.55 25.16
N SER A 83 1.59 2.34 26.23
CA SER A 83 0.44 1.43 26.20
C SER A 83 -0.55 1.78 25.07
N PHE A 84 -0.67 3.05 24.73
CA PHE A 84 -1.48 3.51 23.60
C PHE A 84 -0.86 3.11 22.26
N GLY A 85 0.45 3.34 22.07
CA GLY A 85 1.18 2.97 20.85
C GLY A 85 1.09 1.47 20.58
N LEU A 86 1.24 0.65 21.62
CA LEU A 86 1.10 -0.80 21.51
C LEU A 86 -0.30 -1.21 21.03
N LYS A 87 -1.37 -0.61 21.58
CA LYS A 87 -2.75 -0.88 21.17
C LYS A 87 -2.98 -0.51 19.70
N VAL A 88 -2.44 0.63 19.26
CA VAL A 88 -2.54 1.06 17.85
C VAL A 88 -1.82 0.09 16.92
N ILE A 89 -0.60 -0.32 17.26
CA ILE A 89 0.16 -1.29 16.45
C ILE A 89 -0.57 -2.63 16.37
N LEU A 90 -1.05 -3.14 17.50
CA LEU A 90 -1.81 -4.40 17.54
C LEU A 90 -3.11 -4.29 16.71
N GLY A 91 -3.81 -3.16 16.79
CA GLY A 91 -4.99 -2.87 15.98
C GLY A 91 -4.68 -2.86 14.47
N LEU A 92 -3.58 -2.23 14.06
CA LEU A 92 -3.13 -2.21 12.67
C LEU A 92 -2.72 -3.60 12.16
N VAL A 93 -2.03 -4.39 12.99
CA VAL A 93 -1.68 -5.78 12.67
C VAL A 93 -2.94 -6.62 12.51
N ALA A 94 -3.87 -6.57 13.47
CA ALA A 94 -5.14 -7.28 13.40
C ALA A 94 -5.94 -6.88 12.15
N PHE A 95 -6.01 -5.59 11.85
CA PHE A 95 -6.66 -5.08 10.63
C PHE A 95 -5.97 -5.58 9.36
N SER A 96 -4.64 -5.66 9.33
CA SER A 96 -3.86 -6.18 8.20
C SER A 96 -4.01 -7.68 8.00
N VAL A 97 -4.30 -8.44 9.07
CA VAL A 97 -4.65 -9.86 8.97
C VAL A 97 -6.03 -10.05 8.35
N VAL A 98 -7.00 -9.21 8.70
CA VAL A 98 -8.36 -9.26 8.15
C VAL A 98 -8.39 -8.78 6.69
N VAL A 99 -7.73 -7.65 6.41
CA VAL A 99 -7.67 -7.04 5.08
C VAL A 99 -6.24 -7.05 4.58
N PRO A 100 -5.89 -7.93 3.64
CA PRO A 100 -4.55 -8.00 3.09
C PRO A 100 -4.10 -6.66 2.49
N TYR A 101 -2.87 -6.26 2.80
CA TYR A 101 -2.27 -4.99 2.36
C TYR A 101 -3.01 -3.72 2.80
N ALA A 102 -3.73 -3.78 3.93
CA ALA A 102 -4.55 -2.66 4.42
C ALA A 102 -3.77 -1.35 4.53
N TRP A 103 -2.55 -1.38 5.07
CA TRP A 103 -1.69 -0.20 5.18
C TRP A 103 -1.39 0.44 3.82
N CYS A 104 -0.88 -0.36 2.87
CA CYS A 104 -0.51 0.12 1.54
C CYS A 104 -1.71 0.60 0.72
N ARG A 105 -2.88 -0.01 0.97
CA ARG A 105 -4.10 0.24 0.21
C ARG A 105 -4.84 1.49 0.68
N TYR A 106 -4.87 1.77 1.99
CA TYR A 106 -5.73 2.80 2.57
C TYR A 106 -5.00 3.95 3.24
N LEU A 107 -3.81 3.71 3.80
CA LEU A 107 -3.12 4.67 4.65
C LEU A 107 -1.81 5.20 4.06
N CYS A 108 -1.17 4.48 3.15
CA CYS A 108 0.14 4.85 2.66
C CYS A 108 0.07 5.97 1.60
N PRO A 109 0.51 7.20 1.89
CA PRO A 109 0.54 8.29 0.90
C PRO A 109 1.54 8.03 -0.23
N TYR A 110 2.64 7.32 0.07
CA TYR A 110 3.60 6.89 -0.95
C TYR A 110 2.96 5.88 -1.92
N GLY A 111 2.12 4.97 -1.42
CA GLY A 111 1.33 4.07 -2.24
C GLY A 111 0.33 4.81 -3.15
N ALA A 112 -0.24 5.93 -2.67
CA ALA A 112 -1.09 6.80 -3.48
C ALA A 112 -0.31 7.47 -4.62
N LEU A 113 0.89 7.99 -4.31
CA LEU A 113 1.78 8.62 -5.30
C LEU A 113 2.18 7.62 -6.39
N LEU A 114 2.65 6.44 -6.01
CA LEU A 114 3.00 5.39 -6.97
C LEU A 114 1.79 4.92 -7.78
N GLY A 115 0.62 4.82 -7.16
CA GLY A 115 -0.63 4.50 -7.84
C GLY A 115 -0.97 5.53 -8.92
N ALA A 116 -0.90 6.82 -8.59
CA ALA A 116 -1.12 7.91 -9.55
C ALA A 116 -0.12 7.87 -10.70
N LEU A 117 1.18 7.69 -10.39
CA LEU A 117 2.22 7.56 -11.41
C LEU A 117 2.03 6.30 -12.28
N SER A 118 1.53 5.21 -11.71
CA SER A 118 1.26 3.99 -12.47
C SER A 118 0.18 4.19 -13.54
N LEU A 119 -0.78 5.09 -13.32
CA LEU A 119 -1.78 5.42 -14.33
C LEU A 119 -1.18 6.12 -15.54
N LEU A 120 -0.13 6.92 -15.34
CA LEU A 120 0.60 7.63 -16.39
C LEU A 120 1.62 6.74 -17.12
N SER A 121 1.99 5.60 -16.55
CA SER A 121 2.97 4.68 -17.15
C SER A 121 2.51 4.16 -18.50
N PRO A 122 3.36 4.20 -19.54
CA PRO A 122 3.09 3.57 -20.83
C PRO A 122 3.13 2.03 -20.76
N LEU A 123 3.94 1.49 -19.83
CA LEU A 123 4.07 0.05 -19.62
C LEU A 123 2.96 -0.46 -18.73
N LYS A 124 2.15 -1.35 -19.27
CA LYS A 124 1.01 -1.97 -18.57
C LYS A 124 1.01 -3.47 -18.81
N VAL A 125 0.52 -4.22 -17.84
CA VAL A 125 0.24 -5.65 -18.02
C VAL A 125 -0.97 -5.79 -18.95
N THR A 126 -0.80 -6.49 -20.06
CA THR A 126 -1.86 -6.76 -21.03
C THR A 126 -2.17 -8.25 -21.08
N ARG A 127 -3.43 -8.57 -21.31
CA ARG A 127 -3.88 -9.95 -21.53
C ARG A 127 -3.84 -10.27 -23.02
N HIS A 128 -3.22 -11.37 -23.39
CA HIS A 128 -3.32 -11.90 -24.74
C HIS A 128 -4.57 -12.78 -24.86
N ALA A 129 -5.63 -12.20 -25.41
CA ALA A 129 -6.95 -12.84 -25.48
C ALA A 129 -6.96 -14.17 -26.25
N PRO A 130 -6.25 -14.32 -27.41
CA PRO A 130 -6.26 -15.56 -28.18
C PRO A 130 -5.70 -16.79 -27.44
N SER A 131 -4.75 -16.57 -26.51
CA SER A 131 -4.14 -17.65 -25.73
C SER A 131 -4.77 -17.86 -24.35
N CYS A 132 -5.85 -17.14 -24.05
CA CYS A 132 -6.47 -17.18 -22.74
C CYS A 132 -7.53 -18.29 -22.67
N ILE A 133 -7.36 -19.22 -21.73
CA ILE A 133 -8.30 -20.31 -21.44
C ILE A 133 -9.32 -19.98 -20.34
N ASP A 134 -9.43 -18.73 -19.94
CA ASP A 134 -10.34 -18.20 -18.91
C ASP A 134 -10.30 -18.91 -17.54
N CYS A 135 -9.15 -19.49 -17.16
CA CYS A 135 -8.96 -20.20 -15.89
C CYS A 135 -9.03 -19.30 -14.65
N ASN A 136 -8.98 -17.97 -14.80
CA ASN A 136 -9.00 -16.97 -13.73
C ASN A 136 -7.83 -17.06 -12.72
N LEU A 137 -6.76 -17.81 -12.98
CA LEU A 137 -5.60 -17.91 -12.09
C LEU A 137 -4.91 -16.57 -11.89
N CYS A 138 -4.73 -15.79 -12.96
CA CYS A 138 -4.15 -14.44 -12.89
C CYS A 138 -4.92 -13.50 -11.96
N THR A 139 -6.27 -13.58 -11.92
CA THR A 139 -7.11 -12.81 -10.99
C THR A 139 -6.96 -13.32 -9.55
N LYS A 140 -6.85 -14.63 -9.35
CA LYS A 140 -6.65 -15.24 -8.04
C LYS A 140 -5.25 -14.95 -7.48
N ALA A 141 -4.23 -14.92 -8.34
CA ALA A 141 -2.85 -14.59 -7.97
C ALA A 141 -2.66 -13.12 -7.64
N CYS A 142 -3.54 -12.22 -8.13
CA CYS A 142 -3.40 -10.78 -7.92
C CYS A 142 -3.58 -10.41 -6.43
N PRO A 143 -2.56 -9.81 -5.77
CA PRO A 143 -2.66 -9.39 -4.37
C PRO A 143 -3.68 -8.26 -4.17
N SER A 144 -3.81 -7.35 -5.15
CA SER A 144 -4.79 -6.25 -5.15
C SER A 144 -6.19 -6.67 -5.60
N ARG A 145 -6.40 -7.97 -5.95
CA ARG A 145 -7.69 -8.51 -6.39
C ARG A 145 -8.29 -7.80 -7.61
N LEU A 146 -7.45 -7.32 -8.49
CA LEU A 146 -7.90 -6.76 -9.74
C LEU A 146 -8.49 -7.86 -10.63
N PRO A 147 -9.57 -7.60 -11.38
CA PRO A 147 -10.17 -8.57 -12.28
C PRO A 147 -9.34 -8.72 -13.56
N VAL A 148 -8.07 -9.15 -13.41
CA VAL A 148 -7.08 -9.23 -14.51
C VAL A 148 -7.61 -10.06 -15.67
N ALA A 149 -8.29 -11.17 -15.41
CA ALA A 149 -8.84 -12.04 -16.44
C ALA A 149 -9.92 -11.36 -17.33
N ARG A 150 -10.57 -10.31 -16.82
CA ARG A 150 -11.62 -9.58 -17.56
C ARG A 150 -11.11 -8.31 -18.25
N LEU A 151 -9.89 -7.88 -17.94
CA LEU A 151 -9.31 -6.65 -18.48
C LEU A 151 -8.38 -6.99 -19.64
N ALA A 152 -8.55 -6.32 -20.78
CA ALA A 152 -7.58 -6.41 -21.88
C ALA A 152 -6.23 -5.78 -21.46
N ARG A 153 -6.27 -4.70 -20.67
CA ARG A 153 -5.12 -3.97 -20.16
C ARG A 153 -5.37 -3.60 -18.69
N VAL A 154 -4.43 -3.90 -17.81
CA VAL A 154 -4.53 -3.54 -16.40
C VAL A 154 -4.13 -2.08 -16.23
N SER A 155 -5.11 -1.20 -16.06
CA SER A 155 -4.93 0.23 -15.77
C SER A 155 -5.63 0.54 -14.46
N SER A 156 -4.91 0.41 -13.36
CA SER A 156 -5.44 0.64 -12.01
C SER A 156 -4.35 1.19 -11.11
N ASP A 157 -4.71 2.17 -10.30
CA ASP A 157 -3.88 2.74 -9.23
C ASP A 157 -3.53 1.74 -8.12
N GLU A 158 -4.24 0.61 -8.06
CA GLU A 158 -4.00 -0.48 -7.14
C GLU A 158 -3.02 -1.54 -7.69
N CYS A 159 -2.50 -1.37 -8.90
CA CYS A 159 -1.55 -2.30 -9.48
C CYS A 159 -0.14 -2.01 -8.99
N PHE A 160 0.45 -2.92 -8.23
CA PHE A 160 1.82 -2.80 -7.70
C PHE A 160 2.91 -3.23 -8.71
N GLY A 161 2.55 -3.69 -9.90
CA GLY A 161 3.51 -4.20 -10.86
C GLY A 161 4.29 -5.43 -10.38
N CYS A 162 3.73 -6.24 -9.46
CA CYS A 162 4.40 -7.40 -8.87
C CYS A 162 4.57 -8.59 -9.83
N LEU A 163 3.92 -8.55 -11.00
CA LEU A 163 3.94 -9.58 -12.05
C LEU A 163 3.44 -10.97 -11.62
N SER A 164 2.88 -11.14 -10.42
CA SER A 164 2.34 -12.42 -9.95
C SER A 164 1.24 -12.97 -10.87
N CYS A 165 0.51 -12.09 -11.54
CA CYS A 165 -0.51 -12.49 -12.52
C CYS A 165 0.09 -12.97 -13.85
N VAL A 166 1.34 -12.66 -14.14
CA VAL A 166 2.06 -13.13 -15.34
C VAL A 166 2.69 -14.48 -15.08
N ALA A 167 3.11 -14.73 -13.83
CA ALA A 167 3.72 -15.98 -13.40
C ALA A 167 2.69 -17.10 -13.08
N ALA A 168 1.38 -16.79 -13.05
CA ALA A 168 0.29 -17.69 -12.71
C ALA A 168 -0.30 -18.36 -13.96
#